data_186bc4ef2a52cd1c351d73e1780fea34
#
_entry.id   186bc4ef2a52cd1c351d73e1780fea34
#
_cell.length_a   1.000
_cell.length_b   1.000
_cell.length_c   1.000
_cell.angle_alpha   90.00
_cell.angle_beta   90.00
_cell.angle_gamma   90.00
#
_symmetry.space_group_name_H-M   'P 1'
#
loop_
_entity.id
_entity.type
_entity.pdbx_description
1 polymer ?
#
loop_
_entity_poly.entity_id
_entity_poly.type
_entity_poly.pdbx_seq_one_letter_code
_entity_poly.pdbx_strand_id
1 'polypeptide(L)'
;MRVHTGDLHGNMSRIIEFIQKNQGKENCYLFVHGDAGINYDLGEGDRKKKQELQKAVEEFWQKNQKECNILLIRGNHECRPENIYSYEKQMRWGGQVYVESEYPNLIFLKDGELFKIEGSQYLVLGGGYSSDYFSRMLNNEGWWPDEELSKIEWQKIIGRLEEKNQKDLDLLNLIVLSHVLPKSCAKVFTERKQTSRTEEKMDEILERFGSSIKAWYAGHYHINEERNMSENWKGEVKIFYDCFWKE
;
A
#
# COMPACT_ATOMS: atom_id res chain seq x y z
N MET A 1 -14.73 3.78 -8.99
CA MET A 1 -13.82 2.77 -9.59
C MET A 1 -12.61 2.60 -8.69
N ARG A 2 -12.29 1.36 -8.31
CA ARG A 2 -11.10 1.01 -7.54
C ARG A 2 -10.14 0.25 -8.44
N VAL A 3 -8.86 0.64 -8.42
CA VAL A 3 -7.83 0.09 -9.31
C VAL A 3 -6.56 -0.15 -8.52
N HIS A 4 -5.89 -1.26 -8.74
CA HIS A 4 -4.69 -1.67 -8.04
C HIS A 4 -3.53 -1.83 -9.02
N THR A 5 -2.33 -1.42 -8.60
CA THR A 5 -1.07 -1.62 -9.32
C THR A 5 0.07 -1.80 -8.31
N GLY A 6 1.18 -2.39 -8.75
CA GLY A 6 2.36 -2.60 -7.90
C GLY A 6 3.46 -1.57 -8.12
N ASP A 7 4.64 -1.97 -7.78
CA ASP A 7 5.86 -1.19 -7.71
C ASP A 7 6.11 -0.34 -8.96
N LEU A 8 6.23 0.96 -8.78
CA LEU A 8 6.49 1.89 -9.88
C LEU A 8 7.99 2.19 -10.01
N HIS A 9 8.72 2.15 -8.88
CA HIS A 9 10.12 2.56 -8.80
C HIS A 9 10.41 3.88 -9.52
N GLY A 10 9.49 4.84 -9.39
CA GLY A 10 9.61 6.16 -10.01
C GLY A 10 9.17 6.23 -11.48
N ASN A 11 8.66 5.17 -12.08
CA ASN A 11 8.07 5.21 -13.42
C ASN A 11 6.64 5.78 -13.37
N MET A 12 6.54 7.11 -13.26
CA MET A 12 5.25 7.80 -13.17
C MET A 12 4.45 7.77 -14.47
N SER A 13 5.10 7.59 -15.62
CA SER A 13 4.44 7.58 -16.92
C SER A 13 3.34 6.53 -16.99
N ARG A 14 3.52 5.37 -16.37
CA ARG A 14 2.54 4.28 -16.32
C ARG A 14 1.21 4.72 -15.66
N ILE A 15 1.28 5.40 -14.52
CA ILE A 15 0.10 5.93 -13.83
C ILE A 15 -0.52 7.10 -14.60
N ILE A 16 0.31 8.01 -15.09
CA ILE A 16 -0.15 9.19 -15.84
C ILE A 16 -0.93 8.74 -17.08
N GLU A 17 -0.39 7.80 -17.85
CA GLU A 17 -1.08 7.25 -19.01
C GLU A 17 -2.40 6.56 -18.64
N PHE A 18 -2.42 5.80 -17.54
CA PHE A 18 -3.66 5.17 -17.07
C PHE A 18 -4.72 6.22 -16.73
N ILE A 19 -4.37 7.27 -15.99
CA ILE A 19 -5.28 8.37 -15.63
C ILE A 19 -5.80 9.08 -16.90
N GLN A 20 -4.92 9.39 -17.84
CA GLN A 20 -5.28 10.07 -19.09
C GLN A 20 -6.20 9.25 -19.99
N LYS A 21 -6.02 7.93 -20.04
CA LYS A 21 -6.86 7.00 -20.83
C LYS A 21 -8.19 6.69 -20.15
N ASN A 22 -8.34 6.99 -18.86
CA ASN A 22 -9.58 6.75 -18.14
C ASN A 22 -10.68 7.74 -18.58
N GLN A 23 -11.86 7.22 -18.88
CA GLN A 23 -13.00 8.02 -19.38
C GLN A 23 -13.72 8.82 -18.28
N GLY A 24 -13.34 8.66 -17.01
CA GLY A 24 -13.85 9.46 -15.90
C GLY A 24 -15.35 9.37 -15.64
N LYS A 25 -15.96 8.19 -15.82
CA LYS A 25 -17.41 7.98 -15.57
C LYS A 25 -17.75 8.08 -14.07
N GLU A 26 -16.79 7.80 -13.20
CA GLU A 26 -16.92 7.78 -11.75
C GLU A 26 -15.60 8.21 -11.07
N ASN A 27 -15.63 8.44 -9.75
CA ASN A 27 -14.41 8.72 -8.99
C ASN A 27 -13.45 7.54 -9.08
N CYS A 28 -12.15 7.82 -9.14
CA CYS A 28 -11.08 6.85 -9.24
C CYS A 28 -10.28 6.80 -7.93
N TYR A 29 -10.08 5.60 -7.40
CA TYR A 29 -9.19 5.30 -6.29
C TYR A 29 -8.11 4.34 -6.80
N LEU A 30 -6.93 4.86 -7.04
CA LEU A 30 -5.80 4.10 -7.58
C LEU A 30 -4.85 3.72 -6.46
N PHE A 31 -4.84 2.45 -6.07
CA PHE A 31 -3.97 1.91 -5.04
C PHE A 31 -2.63 1.49 -5.63
N VAL A 32 -1.54 1.99 -5.05
CA VAL A 32 -0.17 1.59 -5.37
C VAL A 32 0.37 0.77 -4.20
N HIS A 33 0.72 -0.48 -4.46
CA HIS A 33 1.11 -1.46 -3.46
C HIS A 33 2.61 -1.36 -3.09
N GLY A 34 3.02 -0.17 -2.67
CA GLY A 34 4.39 0.14 -2.25
C GLY A 34 5.32 0.47 -3.41
N ASP A 35 6.49 0.92 -3.05
CA ASP A 35 7.59 1.28 -3.95
C ASP A 35 7.16 2.15 -5.14
N ALA A 36 6.34 3.16 -4.83
CA ALA A 36 5.91 4.13 -5.82
C ALA A 36 7.09 4.93 -6.41
N GLY A 37 8.19 5.04 -5.66
CA GLY A 37 9.36 5.79 -6.07
C GLY A 37 9.26 7.28 -5.75
N ILE A 38 8.42 7.64 -4.79
CA ILE A 38 8.36 8.94 -4.12
C ILE A 38 8.74 8.76 -2.65
N ASN A 39 9.27 9.80 -2.03
CA ASN A 39 9.87 9.74 -0.69
C ASN A 39 11.08 8.79 -0.60
N TYR A 40 11.82 8.61 -1.70
CA TYR A 40 13.04 7.78 -1.73
C TYR A 40 14.25 8.55 -1.23
N ASP A 41 14.45 9.78 -1.70
CA ASP A 41 15.59 10.64 -1.36
C ASP A 41 15.18 11.98 -0.74
N LEU A 42 13.89 12.29 -0.71
CA LEU A 42 13.28 13.54 -0.24
C LEU A 42 13.79 14.78 -1.00
N GLY A 43 14.38 14.57 -2.17
CA GLY A 43 15.00 15.58 -3.00
C GLY A 43 14.08 16.17 -4.07
N GLU A 44 14.71 16.86 -5.02
CA GLU A 44 13.99 17.49 -6.15
C GLU A 44 13.40 16.45 -7.10
N GLY A 45 14.04 15.27 -7.23
CA GLY A 45 13.53 14.16 -8.01
C GLY A 45 12.16 13.68 -7.52
N ASP A 46 12.01 13.49 -6.21
CA ASP A 46 10.73 13.11 -5.60
C ASP A 46 9.68 14.20 -5.77
N ARG A 47 10.05 15.47 -5.58
CA ARG A 47 9.15 16.60 -5.78
C ARG A 47 8.62 16.67 -7.21
N LYS A 48 9.49 16.50 -8.21
CA LYS A 48 9.09 16.49 -9.62
C LYS A 48 8.08 15.39 -9.93
N LYS A 49 8.32 14.17 -9.44
CA LYS A 49 7.40 13.04 -9.62
C LYS A 49 6.03 13.33 -9.00
N LYS A 50 5.98 13.90 -7.78
CA LYS A 50 4.73 14.30 -7.13
C LYS A 50 3.99 15.36 -7.94
N GLN A 51 4.69 16.37 -8.48
CA GLN A 51 4.11 17.40 -9.34
C GLN A 51 3.50 16.82 -10.62
N GLU A 52 4.20 15.89 -11.28
CA GLU A 52 3.72 15.23 -12.50
C GLU A 52 2.43 14.45 -12.23
N LEU A 53 2.38 13.68 -11.13
CA LEU A 53 1.19 12.93 -10.73
C LEU A 53 0.02 13.84 -10.35
N GLN A 54 0.27 14.88 -9.55
CA GLN A 54 -0.76 15.83 -9.14
C GLN A 54 -1.36 16.55 -10.35
N LYS A 55 -0.52 16.98 -11.30
CA LYS A 55 -0.96 17.58 -12.56
C LYS A 55 -1.87 16.63 -13.35
N ALA A 56 -1.51 15.36 -13.48
CA ALA A 56 -2.34 14.38 -14.20
C ALA A 56 -3.72 14.19 -13.55
N VAL A 57 -3.78 14.21 -12.22
CA VAL A 57 -5.03 14.13 -11.46
C VAL A 57 -5.89 15.38 -11.65
N GLU A 58 -5.28 16.57 -11.66
CA GLU A 58 -5.97 17.85 -11.89
C GLU A 58 -6.54 17.92 -13.32
N GLU A 59 -5.77 17.50 -14.33
CA GLU A 59 -6.23 17.38 -15.71
C GLU A 59 -7.42 16.42 -15.83
N PHE A 60 -7.37 15.28 -15.12
CA PHE A 60 -8.48 14.33 -15.06
C PHE A 60 -9.73 14.98 -14.47
N TRP A 61 -9.63 15.71 -13.36
CA TRP A 61 -10.74 16.41 -12.73
C TRP A 61 -11.31 17.49 -13.66
N GLN A 62 -10.46 18.29 -14.28
CA GLN A 62 -10.90 19.34 -15.24
C GLN A 62 -11.70 18.76 -16.39
N LYS A 63 -11.27 17.61 -16.92
CA LYS A 63 -11.93 16.93 -18.05
C LYS A 63 -13.23 16.24 -17.66
N ASN A 64 -13.27 15.60 -16.49
CA ASN A 64 -14.31 14.63 -16.15
C ASN A 64 -15.25 15.10 -15.03
N GLN A 65 -14.87 16.13 -14.26
CA GLN A 65 -15.56 16.57 -13.03
C GLN A 65 -15.73 15.41 -12.03
N LYS A 66 -14.73 14.52 -11.97
CA LYS A 66 -14.63 13.38 -11.08
C LYS A 66 -13.28 13.39 -10.39
N GLU A 67 -13.23 12.92 -9.16
CA GLU A 67 -11.99 12.82 -8.41
C GLU A 67 -11.18 11.62 -8.84
N CYS A 68 -9.85 11.77 -8.87
CA CYS A 68 -8.89 10.70 -8.93
C CYS A 68 -7.95 10.84 -7.74
N ASN A 69 -7.94 9.87 -6.85
CA ASN A 69 -7.05 9.82 -5.70
C ASN A 69 -6.05 8.67 -5.87
N ILE A 70 -4.77 8.97 -5.74
CA ILE A 70 -3.69 7.98 -5.75
C ILE A 70 -3.42 7.61 -4.29
N LEU A 71 -3.76 6.38 -3.93
CA LEU A 71 -3.67 5.85 -2.58
C LEU A 71 -2.40 5.00 -2.46
N LEU A 72 -1.46 5.46 -1.66
CA LEU A 72 -0.13 4.90 -1.55
C LEU A 72 -0.04 4.02 -0.31
N ILE A 73 0.25 2.75 -0.50
CA ILE A 73 0.71 1.85 0.54
C ILE A 73 2.23 2.01 0.58
N ARG A 74 2.83 2.13 1.75
CA ARG A 74 4.26 2.32 1.88
C ARG A 74 5.03 1.04 1.52
N GLY A 75 6.03 1.15 0.64
CA GLY A 75 7.01 0.09 0.35
C GLY A 75 8.19 0.07 1.33
N ASN A 76 9.20 -0.73 1.01
CA ASN A 76 10.42 -0.80 1.83
C ASN A 76 11.46 0.26 1.47
N HIS A 77 11.34 0.92 0.31
CA HIS A 77 12.27 1.94 -0.14
C HIS A 77 11.84 3.37 0.22
N GLU A 78 10.65 3.57 0.75
CA GLU A 78 10.05 4.87 1.01
C GLU A 78 10.26 5.33 2.45
N CYS A 79 10.71 6.59 2.62
CA CYS A 79 10.66 7.26 3.90
C CYS A 79 9.22 7.30 4.41
N ARG A 80 9.02 7.03 5.69
CA ARG A 80 7.71 7.12 6.31
C ARG A 80 7.18 8.55 6.25
N PRO A 81 5.94 8.78 5.80
CA PRO A 81 5.35 10.12 5.77
C PRO A 81 5.35 10.83 7.12
N GLU A 82 5.22 10.07 8.21
CA GLU A 82 5.26 10.62 9.57
C GLU A 82 6.60 11.24 9.97
N ASN A 83 7.68 10.91 9.26
CA ASN A 83 9.02 11.47 9.47
C ASN A 83 9.32 12.65 8.53
N ILE A 84 8.40 13.01 7.65
CA ILE A 84 8.57 14.09 6.68
C ILE A 84 7.70 15.27 7.08
N TYR A 85 8.33 16.42 7.31
CA TYR A 85 7.68 17.62 7.87
C TYR A 85 6.51 18.15 7.02
N SER A 86 6.54 17.98 5.69
CA SER A 86 5.50 18.49 4.77
C SER A 86 4.19 17.71 4.84
N TYR A 87 4.19 16.49 5.42
CA TYR A 87 2.98 15.69 5.53
C TYR A 87 2.13 16.06 6.74
N GLU A 88 0.85 16.27 6.47
CA GLU A 88 -0.17 16.48 7.48
C GLU A 88 -1.01 15.22 7.69
N LYS A 89 -1.41 14.98 8.95
CA LYS A 89 -2.34 13.90 9.30
C LYS A 89 -3.77 14.35 9.07
N GLN A 90 -4.52 13.56 8.32
CA GLN A 90 -5.94 13.81 8.06
C GLN A 90 -6.74 12.52 8.32
N MET A 91 -8.06 12.68 8.56
CA MET A 91 -8.99 11.54 8.62
C MET A 91 -9.73 11.45 7.30
N ARG A 92 -9.59 10.33 6.59
CA ARG A 92 -10.32 10.03 5.36
C ARG A 92 -10.80 8.59 5.38
N TRP A 93 -11.99 8.34 4.90
CA TRP A 93 -12.59 6.99 4.78
C TRP A 93 -12.54 6.14 6.07
N GLY A 94 -12.62 6.80 7.24
CA GLY A 94 -12.61 6.15 8.56
C GLY A 94 -11.24 5.84 9.15
N GLY A 95 -10.16 6.07 8.42
CA GLY A 95 -8.78 5.87 8.85
C GLY A 95 -7.91 7.13 8.75
N GLN A 96 -6.73 7.10 9.36
CA GLN A 96 -5.76 8.17 9.31
C GLN A 96 -4.91 8.06 8.04
N VAL A 97 -4.69 9.18 7.37
CA VAL A 97 -3.85 9.30 6.17
C VAL A 97 -2.82 10.43 6.35
N TYR A 98 -1.81 10.42 5.49
CA TYR A 98 -0.82 11.47 5.38
C TYR A 98 -0.91 12.12 4.01
N VAL A 99 -0.97 13.46 3.98
CA VAL A 99 -1.15 14.25 2.76
C VAL A 99 -0.28 15.48 2.82
N GLU A 100 0.36 15.83 1.73
CA GLU A 100 1.02 17.12 1.56
C GLU A 100 0.02 18.11 0.95
N SER A 101 -0.04 19.36 1.46
CA SER A 101 -0.98 20.37 0.99
C SER A 101 -0.79 20.73 -0.50
N GLU A 102 0.44 20.60 -1.00
CA GLU A 102 0.76 20.81 -2.43
C GLU A 102 0.28 19.67 -3.33
N TYR A 103 0.07 18.45 -2.76
CA TYR A 103 -0.29 17.25 -3.51
C TYR A 103 -1.49 16.52 -2.87
N PRO A 104 -2.67 17.16 -2.78
CA PRO A 104 -3.79 16.67 -1.97
C PRO A 104 -4.43 15.36 -2.43
N ASN A 105 -4.10 14.92 -3.65
CA ASN A 105 -4.58 13.68 -4.22
C ASN A 105 -3.55 12.53 -4.16
N LEU A 106 -2.34 12.80 -3.66
CA LEU A 106 -1.33 11.78 -3.37
C LEU A 106 -1.38 11.45 -1.88
N ILE A 107 -2.00 10.33 -1.53
CA ILE A 107 -2.45 10.06 -0.17
C ILE A 107 -1.79 8.79 0.34
N PHE A 108 -0.88 8.90 1.30
CA PHE A 108 -0.37 7.73 2.00
C PHE A 108 -1.37 7.24 3.03
N LEU A 109 -1.81 6.01 2.87
CA LEU A 109 -2.64 5.31 3.84
C LEU A 109 -1.76 4.88 5.02
N LYS A 110 -2.17 5.22 6.24
CA LYS A 110 -1.37 4.90 7.42
C LYS A 110 -1.40 3.42 7.75
N ASP A 111 -0.23 2.87 8.07
CA ASP A 111 -0.07 1.49 8.49
C ASP A 111 -0.92 1.15 9.73
N GLY A 112 -1.60 0.01 9.68
CA GLY A 112 -2.47 -0.49 10.74
C GLY A 112 -3.83 0.20 10.86
N GLU A 113 -4.20 1.08 9.94
CA GLU A 113 -5.52 1.69 9.91
C GLU A 113 -6.50 0.89 9.04
N LEU A 114 -7.78 1.03 9.37
CA LEU A 114 -8.89 0.45 8.62
C LEU A 114 -9.59 1.55 7.83
N PHE A 115 -9.85 1.28 6.57
CA PHE A 115 -10.50 2.21 5.65
C PHE A 115 -11.76 1.58 5.05
N LYS A 116 -12.80 2.41 4.84
CA LYS A 116 -14.00 2.00 4.11
C LYS A 116 -14.13 2.87 2.85
N ILE A 117 -13.78 2.30 1.70
CA ILE A 117 -13.77 3.01 0.42
C ILE A 117 -14.73 2.30 -0.54
N GLU A 118 -15.74 3.03 -1.04
CA GLU A 118 -16.74 2.51 -1.98
C GLU A 118 -17.36 1.17 -1.52
N GLY A 119 -17.63 1.05 -0.22
CA GLY A 119 -18.27 -0.13 0.37
C GLY A 119 -17.34 -1.29 0.73
N SER A 120 -16.09 -1.31 0.29
CA SER A 120 -15.09 -2.30 0.70
C SER A 120 -14.32 -1.83 1.93
N GLN A 121 -13.93 -2.80 2.76
CA GLN A 121 -13.11 -2.56 3.95
C GLN A 121 -11.68 -3.01 3.70
N TYR A 122 -10.73 -2.15 4.05
CA TYR A 122 -9.31 -2.37 3.86
C TYR A 122 -8.53 -2.22 5.16
N LEU A 123 -7.63 -3.14 5.44
CA LEU A 123 -6.55 -2.99 6.41
C LEU A 123 -5.25 -2.70 5.66
N VAL A 124 -4.54 -1.64 6.03
CA VAL A 124 -3.27 -1.28 5.37
C VAL A 124 -2.09 -1.70 6.23
N LEU A 125 -1.14 -2.40 5.63
CA LEU A 125 0.09 -2.90 6.27
C LEU A 125 1.28 -2.66 5.33
N GLY A 126 1.88 -1.48 5.40
CA GLY A 126 3.01 -1.12 4.55
C GLY A 126 4.36 -1.58 5.10
N GLY A 127 5.40 -1.33 4.30
CA GLY A 127 6.79 -1.65 4.60
C GLY A 127 7.18 -3.09 4.24
N GLY A 128 8.45 -3.34 4.38
CA GLY A 128 9.08 -4.62 4.10
C GLY A 128 10.56 -4.55 4.48
N TYR A 129 11.28 -5.62 4.27
CA TYR A 129 12.70 -5.71 4.53
C TYR A 129 13.48 -5.68 3.21
N SER A 130 14.46 -4.78 3.10
CA SER A 130 15.37 -4.70 1.97
C SER A 130 16.56 -5.65 2.14
N SER A 131 16.62 -6.72 1.36
CA SER A 131 17.76 -7.65 1.40
C SER A 131 19.08 -7.01 0.95
N ASP A 132 19.00 -5.94 0.19
CA ASP A 132 20.10 -5.12 -0.37
C ASP A 132 20.34 -3.83 0.43
N TYR A 133 19.80 -3.72 1.65
CA TYR A 133 19.83 -2.52 2.48
C TYR A 133 21.23 -1.91 2.63
N PHE A 134 22.26 -2.75 2.74
CA PHE A 134 23.62 -2.29 2.94
C PHE A 134 24.16 -1.55 1.70
N SER A 135 23.89 -2.08 0.50
CA SER A 135 24.26 -1.42 -0.76
C SER A 135 23.52 -0.10 -0.92
N ARG A 136 22.21 -0.10 -0.64
CA ARG A 136 21.37 1.11 -0.73
C ARG A 136 21.79 2.19 0.26
N MET A 137 22.12 1.81 1.49
CA MET A 137 22.63 2.74 2.51
C MET A 137 23.94 3.42 2.05
N LEU A 138 24.86 2.65 1.46
CA LEU A 138 26.13 3.19 0.96
C LEU A 138 25.95 4.13 -0.23
N ASN A 139 24.98 3.85 -1.09
CA ASN A 139 24.74 4.61 -2.31
C ASN A 139 23.66 5.72 -2.11
N ASN A 140 23.05 5.81 -0.94
CA ASN A 140 21.93 6.70 -0.67
C ASN A 140 20.74 6.48 -1.63
N GLU A 141 20.38 5.21 -1.85
CA GLU A 141 19.37 4.78 -2.83
C GLU A 141 18.07 4.27 -2.16
N GLY A 142 17.31 5.16 -1.55
CA GLY A 142 15.98 4.79 -1.05
C GLY A 142 15.99 3.64 -0.03
N TRP A 143 16.70 3.86 1.09
CA TRP A 143 16.64 2.97 2.25
C TRP A 143 16.52 3.78 3.54
N TRP A 144 15.67 3.31 4.43
CA TRP A 144 15.35 3.97 5.69
C TRP A 144 15.41 2.96 6.84
N PRO A 145 16.03 3.29 7.99
CA PRO A 145 16.22 2.34 9.10
C PRO A 145 14.92 1.78 9.68
N ASP A 146 13.82 2.47 9.48
CA ASP A 146 12.48 2.12 9.94
C ASP A 146 11.57 1.58 8.81
N GLU A 147 12.16 0.99 7.77
CA GLU A 147 11.43 0.34 6.66
C GLU A 147 10.42 -0.69 7.15
N GLU A 148 10.72 -1.42 8.22
CA GLU A 148 9.81 -2.32 8.90
C GLU A 148 9.18 -1.66 10.14
N LEU A 149 7.91 -1.96 10.42
CA LEU A 149 7.26 -1.58 11.67
C LEU A 149 7.98 -2.20 12.88
N SER A 150 8.08 -1.43 13.96
CA SER A 150 8.64 -1.90 15.23
C SER A 150 7.71 -2.94 15.89
N LYS A 151 8.25 -3.70 16.85
CA LYS A 151 7.45 -4.65 17.64
C LYS A 151 6.29 -3.96 18.37
N ILE A 152 6.50 -2.73 18.84
CA ILE A 152 5.47 -1.96 19.56
C ILE A 152 4.35 -1.53 18.61
N GLU A 153 4.67 -1.11 17.38
CA GLU A 153 3.68 -0.75 16.38
C GLU A 153 2.83 -1.97 16.01
N TRP A 154 3.46 -3.13 15.76
CA TRP A 154 2.74 -4.37 15.51
C TRP A 154 1.80 -4.78 16.65
N GLN A 155 2.26 -4.66 17.91
CA GLN A 155 1.39 -4.93 19.08
C GLN A 155 0.19 -4.00 19.12
N LYS A 156 0.36 -2.72 18.81
CA LYS A 156 -0.76 -1.75 18.74
C LYS A 156 -1.75 -2.09 17.63
N ILE A 157 -1.25 -2.52 16.47
CA ILE A 157 -2.11 -2.92 15.34
C ILE A 157 -2.94 -4.16 15.72
N ILE A 158 -2.28 -5.20 16.21
CA ILE A 158 -2.93 -6.44 16.61
C ILE A 158 -3.96 -6.19 17.72
N GLY A 159 -3.60 -5.44 18.76
CA GLY A 159 -4.53 -5.09 19.85
C GLY A 159 -5.77 -4.35 19.37
N ARG A 160 -5.63 -3.41 18.42
CA ARG A 160 -6.80 -2.73 17.84
C ARG A 160 -7.68 -3.66 17.01
N LEU A 161 -7.11 -4.61 16.30
CA LEU A 161 -7.88 -5.62 15.55
C LEU A 161 -8.63 -6.55 16.51
N GLU A 162 -8.01 -6.96 17.64
CA GLU A 162 -8.66 -7.76 18.68
C GLU A 162 -9.86 -7.02 19.32
N GLU A 163 -9.68 -5.74 19.68
CA GLU A 163 -10.77 -4.92 20.23
C GLU A 163 -11.95 -4.78 19.26
N LYS A 164 -11.68 -4.63 17.98
CA LYS A 164 -12.72 -4.54 16.95
C LYS A 164 -13.39 -5.87 16.70
N ASN A 165 -12.67 -6.96 16.67
CA ASN A 165 -13.21 -8.30 16.49
C ASN A 165 -14.13 -8.71 17.65
N GLN A 166 -13.78 -8.34 18.89
CA GLN A 166 -14.62 -8.61 20.09
C GLN A 166 -15.93 -7.83 20.11
N LYS A 167 -15.99 -6.68 19.43
CA LYS A 167 -17.17 -5.80 19.42
C LYS A 167 -18.14 -6.11 18.27
N ASP A 168 -18.02 -7.26 17.59
CA ASP A 168 -18.79 -7.62 16.39
C ASP A 168 -18.80 -6.54 15.29
N LEU A 169 -17.79 -5.66 15.30
CA LEU A 169 -17.69 -4.57 14.35
C LEU A 169 -17.01 -5.07 13.07
N ASP A 170 -17.84 -5.56 12.15
CA ASP A 170 -17.62 -5.64 10.70
C ASP A 170 -16.17 -5.82 10.18
N LEU A 171 -15.43 -6.80 10.71
CA LEU A 171 -14.20 -7.25 10.04
C LEU A 171 -14.49 -8.27 8.92
N LEU A 172 -15.76 -8.62 8.70
CA LEU A 172 -16.15 -9.59 7.68
C LEU A 172 -15.83 -9.06 6.28
N ASN A 173 -15.20 -9.91 5.48
CA ASN A 173 -14.76 -9.61 4.11
C ASN A 173 -13.66 -8.53 4.02
N LEU A 174 -12.79 -8.46 5.02
CA LEU A 174 -11.66 -7.54 5.03
C LEU A 174 -10.68 -7.85 3.90
N ILE A 175 -10.23 -6.84 3.20
CA ILE A 175 -9.13 -6.92 2.22
C ILE A 175 -7.90 -6.30 2.87
N VAL A 176 -6.80 -7.04 2.92
CA VAL A 176 -5.52 -6.50 3.38
C VAL A 176 -4.75 -5.94 2.21
N LEU A 177 -4.32 -4.68 2.33
CA LEU A 177 -3.46 -4.00 1.36
C LEU A 177 -2.06 -3.88 1.98
N SER A 178 -1.09 -4.50 1.36
CA SER A 178 0.29 -4.47 1.86
C SER A 178 1.29 -4.27 0.72
N HIS A 179 2.57 -4.12 1.09
CA HIS A 179 3.65 -4.20 0.13
C HIS A 179 4.18 -5.63 0.01
N VAL A 180 4.46 -6.29 1.12
CA VAL A 180 4.87 -7.71 1.16
C VAL A 180 3.72 -8.61 1.60
N LEU A 181 3.79 -9.89 1.29
CA LEU A 181 2.82 -10.92 1.73
C LEU A 181 3.16 -11.47 3.12
N PRO A 182 2.20 -12.11 3.83
CA PRO A 182 2.51 -13.01 4.92
C PRO A 182 3.51 -14.07 4.48
N LYS A 183 4.42 -14.47 5.37
CA LYS A 183 5.46 -15.46 5.11
C LYS A 183 4.93 -16.77 4.53
N SER A 184 3.82 -17.28 5.06
CA SER A 184 3.17 -18.50 4.58
C SER A 184 2.64 -18.35 3.15
N CYS A 185 2.09 -17.18 2.79
CA CYS A 185 1.63 -16.89 1.44
C CYS A 185 2.82 -16.67 0.49
N ALA A 186 3.83 -15.89 0.89
CA ALA A 186 4.99 -15.57 0.05
C ALA A 186 5.72 -16.83 -0.46
N LYS A 187 5.83 -17.86 0.37
CA LYS A 187 6.46 -19.14 0.01
C LYS A 187 5.83 -19.87 -1.18
N VAL A 188 4.57 -19.56 -1.49
CA VAL A 188 3.85 -20.16 -2.62
C VAL A 188 4.27 -19.54 -3.95
N PHE A 189 4.77 -18.30 -3.91
CA PHE A 189 5.13 -17.54 -5.09
C PHE A 189 6.63 -17.37 -5.28
N THR A 190 7.42 -17.52 -4.21
CA THR A 190 8.86 -17.28 -4.25
C THR A 190 9.63 -18.33 -3.50
N GLU A 191 10.85 -18.67 -3.97
CA GLU A 191 11.78 -19.57 -3.29
C GLU A 191 12.65 -18.85 -2.24
N ARG A 192 12.27 -17.64 -1.82
CA ARG A 192 13.05 -16.86 -0.83
C ARG A 192 13.13 -17.63 0.49
N LYS A 193 14.36 -17.82 0.98
CA LYS A 193 14.62 -18.49 2.26
C LYS A 193 14.60 -17.52 3.44
N GLN A 194 14.93 -16.27 3.20
CA GLN A 194 14.98 -15.24 4.24
C GLN A 194 13.59 -14.65 4.44
N THR A 195 13.17 -14.59 5.70
CA THR A 195 11.91 -13.96 6.10
C THR A 195 12.20 -12.71 6.92
N SER A 196 11.33 -11.72 6.79
CA SER A 196 11.39 -10.48 7.53
C SER A 196 10.46 -10.52 8.75
N ARG A 197 10.69 -9.60 9.69
CA ARG A 197 9.76 -9.37 10.80
C ARG A 197 8.38 -9.00 10.31
N THR A 198 8.30 -8.19 9.26
CA THR A 198 7.03 -7.77 8.65
C THR A 198 6.23 -8.97 8.15
N GLU A 199 6.85 -9.86 7.37
CA GLU A 199 6.20 -11.09 6.86
C GLU A 199 5.74 -12.02 7.99
N GLU A 200 6.55 -12.17 9.06
CA GLU A 200 6.20 -12.99 10.23
C GLU A 200 5.03 -12.39 11.03
N LYS A 201 4.98 -11.07 11.16
CA LYS A 201 3.87 -10.39 11.83
C LYS A 201 2.58 -10.38 11.01
N MET A 202 2.69 -10.37 9.70
CA MET A 202 1.54 -10.55 8.81
C MET A 202 0.99 -11.99 8.89
N ASP A 203 1.84 -13.01 9.06
CA ASP A 203 1.39 -14.38 9.37
C ASP A 203 0.61 -14.43 10.70
N GLU A 204 1.09 -13.74 11.74
CA GLU A 204 0.38 -13.66 13.02
C GLU A 204 -1.02 -13.03 12.86
N ILE A 205 -1.15 -12.00 12.03
CA ILE A 205 -2.46 -11.42 11.70
C ILE A 205 -3.33 -12.43 10.95
N LEU A 206 -2.77 -13.13 9.98
CA LEU A 206 -3.49 -14.13 9.21
C LEU A 206 -3.98 -15.30 10.08
N GLU A 207 -3.15 -15.78 11.00
CA GLU A 207 -3.51 -16.83 11.98
C GLU A 207 -4.67 -16.40 12.90
N ARG A 208 -4.63 -15.15 13.39
CA ARG A 208 -5.62 -14.66 14.35
C ARG A 208 -6.93 -14.19 13.69
N PHE A 209 -6.87 -13.60 12.53
CA PHE A 209 -7.99 -12.90 11.88
C PHE A 209 -8.33 -13.44 10.49
N GLY A 210 -7.70 -14.53 10.04
CA GLY A 210 -7.88 -15.06 8.69
C GLY A 210 -9.32 -15.40 8.33
N SER A 211 -10.15 -15.79 9.30
CA SER A 211 -11.59 -16.03 9.06
C SER A 211 -12.35 -14.76 8.63
N SER A 212 -11.84 -13.60 8.98
CA SER A 212 -12.41 -12.28 8.62
C SER A 212 -11.80 -11.70 7.35
N ILE A 213 -10.62 -12.20 6.92
CA ILE A 213 -9.89 -11.72 5.76
C ILE A 213 -10.34 -12.48 4.51
N LYS A 214 -10.90 -11.74 3.56
CA LYS A 214 -11.35 -12.27 2.27
C LYS A 214 -10.21 -12.36 1.25
N ALA A 215 -9.35 -11.33 1.23
CA ALA A 215 -8.29 -11.22 0.24
C ALA A 215 -7.06 -10.49 0.79
N TRP A 216 -5.91 -10.76 0.20
CA TRP A 216 -4.63 -10.11 0.48
C TRP A 216 -3.99 -9.62 -0.81
N TYR A 217 -3.78 -8.31 -0.92
CA TYR A 217 -3.25 -7.64 -2.10
C TYR A 217 -1.87 -7.05 -1.79
N ALA A 218 -0.87 -7.34 -2.61
CA ALA A 218 0.52 -6.94 -2.39
C ALA A 218 1.25 -6.55 -3.68
N GLY A 219 2.45 -5.92 -3.53
CA GLY A 219 3.44 -5.66 -4.56
C GLY A 219 4.73 -6.46 -4.35
N HIS A 220 5.91 -5.80 -4.38
CA HIS A 220 7.23 -6.27 -3.95
C HIS A 220 7.88 -7.38 -4.80
N TYR A 221 7.13 -8.34 -5.27
CA TYR A 221 7.67 -9.56 -5.89
C TYR A 221 7.93 -9.40 -7.39
N HIS A 222 7.58 -8.27 -7.99
CA HIS A 222 7.73 -7.93 -9.42
C HIS A 222 7.10 -8.99 -10.34
N ILE A 223 5.96 -9.53 -9.93
CA ILE A 223 5.14 -10.46 -10.70
C ILE A 223 3.67 -10.02 -10.66
N ASN A 224 2.91 -10.44 -11.65
CA ASN A 224 1.45 -10.32 -11.64
C ASN A 224 0.88 -11.71 -11.45
N GLU A 225 0.35 -11.98 -10.27
CA GLU A 225 -0.17 -13.30 -9.91
C GLU A 225 -1.47 -13.19 -9.11
N GLU A 226 -2.33 -14.15 -9.31
CA GLU A 226 -3.57 -14.32 -8.56
C GLU A 226 -3.75 -15.79 -8.18
N ARG A 227 -4.01 -16.06 -6.89
CA ARG A 227 -4.18 -17.42 -6.40
C ARG A 227 -5.15 -17.52 -5.24
N ASN A 228 -6.03 -18.50 -5.29
CA ASN A 228 -6.84 -18.90 -4.14
C ASN A 228 -6.01 -19.79 -3.21
N MET A 229 -5.89 -19.41 -1.96
CA MET A 229 -5.20 -20.15 -0.91
C MET A 229 -6.16 -21.16 -0.28
N SER A 230 -5.68 -22.35 0.04
CA SER A 230 -6.54 -23.44 0.54
C SER A 230 -5.98 -24.21 1.73
N GLU A 231 -4.67 -24.09 2.01
CA GLU A 231 -4.04 -24.91 3.06
C GLU A 231 -4.14 -24.28 4.45
N ASN A 232 -3.65 -23.04 4.62
CA ASN A 232 -3.61 -22.38 5.93
C ASN A 232 -4.69 -21.32 6.10
N TRP A 233 -5.25 -20.85 5.02
CA TRP A 233 -6.25 -19.80 4.96
C TRP A 233 -7.04 -19.90 3.66
N LYS A 234 -8.35 -19.72 3.74
CA LYS A 234 -9.24 -19.73 2.57
C LYS A 234 -9.52 -18.30 2.13
N GLY A 235 -8.66 -17.75 1.30
CA GLY A 235 -8.82 -16.41 0.75
C GLY A 235 -8.03 -16.25 -0.54
N GLU A 236 -8.15 -15.07 -1.14
CA GLU A 236 -7.50 -14.74 -2.40
C GLU A 236 -6.23 -13.93 -2.16
N VAL A 237 -5.13 -14.31 -2.81
CA VAL A 237 -3.90 -13.50 -2.87
C VAL A 237 -3.78 -12.92 -4.27
N LYS A 238 -3.50 -11.62 -4.36
CA LYS A 238 -3.13 -10.94 -5.61
C LYS A 238 -1.83 -10.19 -5.42
N ILE A 239 -0.93 -10.37 -6.37
CA ILE A 239 0.34 -9.65 -6.43
C ILE A 239 0.32 -8.78 -7.68
N PHE A 240 0.62 -7.51 -7.52
CA PHE A 240 0.63 -6.53 -8.59
C PHE A 240 2.05 -6.04 -8.86
N TYR A 241 2.36 -5.90 -10.12
CA TYR A 241 3.61 -5.29 -10.57
C TYR A 241 3.31 -4.22 -11.63
N ASP A 242 3.28 -4.58 -12.89
CA ASP A 242 3.14 -3.66 -14.02
C ASP A 242 1.74 -3.64 -14.66
N CYS A 243 0.77 -4.28 -14.02
CA CYS A 243 -0.63 -4.29 -14.44
C CYS A 243 -1.49 -3.26 -13.71
N PHE A 244 -2.67 -3.01 -14.26
CA PHE A 244 -3.78 -2.33 -13.59
C PHE A 244 -4.95 -3.28 -13.46
N TRP A 245 -5.28 -3.62 -12.24
CA TRP A 245 -6.42 -4.50 -11.95
C TRP A 245 -7.57 -3.67 -11.37
N LYS A 246 -8.78 -3.85 -11.92
CA LYS A 246 -10.01 -3.20 -11.46
C LYS A 246 -10.76 -4.14 -10.53
N GLU A 247 -11.01 -3.67 -9.31
CA GLU A 247 -11.83 -4.37 -8.32
C GLU A 247 -13.33 -4.21 -8.60
#